data_0098e9404e7051dffebff03d2bf7078f
#
_entry.id   0098e9404e7051dffebff03d2bf7078f
#
_cell.length_a   1.000
_cell.length_b   1.000
_cell.length_c   1.000
_cell.angle_alpha   90.00
_cell.angle_beta   90.00
_cell.angle_gamma   90.00
#
_symmetry.space_group_name_H-M   'P 1'
#
loop_
_entity.id
_entity.type
_entity.pdbx_description
1 polymer ?
#
loop_
_entity_poly.entity_id
_entity_poly.type
_entity_poly.pdbx_seq_one_letter_code
_entity_poly.pdbx_strand_id
1 'polypeptide(L)'
;MIYGFESDVKIDDDILKAELGNNGEVQLKNIIRTIQKEQNAIIRNTKDRILVIQGAAGSGKTSVALHRIAYLLYHDRQNLKSSNILILSPNGVFSDYISHILPELGEENIQEMSFDLFAYRKLQDTAADCEDRCDQIEREMRDPKAAERFALKQSQAFVDQMEGFALELEDELMNFSDVSYKSFVKSESEIITLFYDKFADIPLLSRMDAVAETFIDEIETLLNRDLPEEERIPLIEKFQKMYETMDFYVLYNRFLKKEGYQTLPRRPLEKRKLRYEDVYPVLYLKYRLSRQAERSNIKHLVIDEMQDYSRLQYLIIRRMFSCKMTILGDRAQTMADQQQDVLQFLPGIFGKDLRRIEMRKSYRNTVEIASYAANLIGVTDLELFERHGMPVLERNVTDLEAALREAVDTLFPDEKTYETAAVIVPDEKTAERLI
;
A
#
# COMPACT_ATOMS: atom_id res chain seq x y z
N MET A 1 -24.59 -13.12 35.63
CA MET A 1 -23.93 -11.80 35.55
C MET A 1 -22.75 -11.88 36.50
N ILE A 2 -21.54 -11.95 35.99
CA ILE A 2 -20.35 -12.18 36.83
C ILE A 2 -19.75 -10.84 37.27
N TYR A 3 -19.90 -9.80 36.48
CA TYR A 3 -19.49 -8.42 36.79
C TYR A 3 -20.48 -7.43 36.19
N GLY A 4 -20.72 -6.30 36.83
CA GLY A 4 -21.49 -5.18 36.32
C GLY A 4 -20.89 -3.87 36.81
N PHE A 5 -20.71 -2.90 35.95
CA PHE A 5 -20.34 -1.53 36.28
C PHE A 5 -21.16 -0.58 35.41
N GLU A 6 -21.49 0.57 35.96
CA GLU A 6 -22.13 1.64 35.22
C GLU A 6 -21.07 2.54 34.60
N SER A 7 -21.16 2.79 33.30
CA SER A 7 -20.30 3.70 32.55
C SER A 7 -21.15 4.58 31.64
N ASP A 8 -20.94 5.87 31.72
CA ASP A 8 -21.55 6.85 30.81
C ASP A 8 -20.98 6.76 29.35
N VAL A 9 -19.99 5.89 29.13
CA VAL A 9 -19.29 5.71 27.85
C VAL A 9 -19.32 4.23 27.51
N LYS A 10 -19.78 3.91 26.29
CA LYS A 10 -19.77 2.54 25.77
C LYS A 10 -18.33 2.10 25.52
N ILE A 11 -17.93 0.98 26.12
CA ILE A 11 -16.58 0.41 26.00
C ILE A 11 -16.68 -0.74 25.02
N ASP A 12 -15.99 -0.62 23.89
CA ASP A 12 -16.06 -1.59 22.80
C ASP A 12 -14.80 -2.50 22.70
N ASP A 13 -13.82 -2.32 23.61
CA ASP A 13 -12.61 -3.14 23.68
C ASP A 13 -12.76 -4.24 24.74
N ASP A 14 -12.67 -5.52 24.33
CA ASP A 14 -12.90 -6.66 25.22
C ASP A 14 -11.80 -6.85 26.27
N ILE A 15 -10.55 -6.48 25.97
CA ILE A 15 -9.44 -6.49 26.93
C ILE A 15 -9.71 -5.43 28.00
N LEU A 16 -10.12 -4.26 27.58
CA LEU A 16 -10.49 -3.16 28.46
C LEU A 16 -11.70 -3.51 29.35
N LYS A 17 -12.69 -4.23 28.78
CA LYS A 17 -13.86 -4.73 29.55
C LYS A 17 -13.43 -5.74 30.60
N ALA A 18 -12.51 -6.63 30.28
CA ALA A 18 -12.00 -7.64 31.21
C ALA A 18 -11.22 -7.01 32.38
N GLU A 19 -10.37 -6.04 32.11
CA GLU A 19 -9.61 -5.32 33.16
C GLU A 19 -10.50 -4.45 34.06
N LEU A 20 -11.54 -3.84 33.50
CA LEU A 20 -12.52 -3.09 34.30
C LEU A 20 -13.36 -3.98 35.20
N GLY A 21 -13.60 -5.23 34.83
CA GLY A 21 -14.32 -6.21 35.63
C GLY A 21 -13.56 -6.66 36.90
N ASN A 22 -12.21 -6.55 36.86
CA ASN A 22 -11.33 -7.13 37.89
C ASN A 22 -10.89 -6.18 39.04
N ASN A 23 -11.49 -5.03 39.28
CA ASN A 23 -11.21 -4.01 40.33
C ASN A 23 -10.76 -2.65 39.78
N GLY A 24 -11.68 -1.92 39.20
CA GLY A 24 -11.37 -0.59 38.69
C GLY A 24 -11.23 0.48 39.78
N GLU A 25 -10.01 0.82 40.15
CA GLU A 25 -9.73 2.07 40.86
C GLU A 25 -10.15 3.29 40.03
N VAL A 26 -10.46 4.39 40.71
CA VAL A 26 -10.88 5.67 40.08
C VAL A 26 -9.86 6.15 39.03
N GLN A 27 -8.57 5.85 39.23
CA GLN A 27 -7.49 6.15 38.25
C GLN A 27 -7.66 5.40 36.95
N LEU A 28 -8.01 4.11 36.98
CA LEU A 28 -8.22 3.29 35.80
C LEU A 28 -9.38 3.81 34.95
N LYS A 29 -10.49 4.20 35.59
CA LYS A 29 -11.64 4.81 34.90
C LYS A 29 -11.30 6.13 34.20
N ASN A 30 -10.43 6.95 34.80
CA ASN A 30 -10.00 8.21 34.21
C ASN A 30 -9.07 7.95 32.99
N ILE A 31 -8.20 6.96 33.08
CA ILE A 31 -7.30 6.54 31.99
C ILE A 31 -8.13 6.05 30.77
N ILE A 32 -9.09 5.15 31.02
CA ILE A 32 -9.99 4.63 29.99
C ILE A 32 -10.80 5.74 29.32
N ARG A 33 -11.32 6.68 30.08
CA ARG A 33 -12.04 7.84 29.53
C ARG A 33 -11.15 8.72 28.66
N THR A 34 -9.88 8.86 29.00
CA THR A 34 -8.90 9.63 28.20
C THR A 34 -8.57 8.90 26.89
N ILE A 35 -8.32 7.59 26.95
CA ILE A 35 -8.06 6.73 25.78
C ILE A 35 -9.23 6.81 24.80
N GLN A 36 -10.44 6.58 25.28
CA GLN A 36 -11.64 6.63 24.46
C GLN A 36 -11.86 8.01 23.85
N LYS A 37 -11.47 9.09 24.53
CA LYS A 37 -11.58 10.45 24.01
C LYS A 37 -10.62 10.67 22.83
N GLU A 38 -9.38 10.20 22.93
CA GLU A 38 -8.40 10.28 21.83
C GLU A 38 -8.82 9.42 20.65
N GLN A 39 -9.22 8.16 20.89
CA GLN A 39 -9.73 7.26 19.88
C GLN A 39 -11.00 7.81 19.20
N ASN A 40 -11.94 8.34 19.96
CA ASN A 40 -13.16 8.95 19.44
C ASN A 40 -12.87 10.17 18.55
N ALA A 41 -11.86 10.97 18.88
CA ALA A 41 -11.45 12.09 18.03
C ALA A 41 -10.97 11.62 16.64
N ILE A 42 -10.27 10.48 16.58
CA ILE A 42 -9.83 9.85 15.34
C ILE A 42 -11.02 9.22 14.59
N ILE A 43 -11.83 8.41 15.29
CA ILE A 43 -12.98 7.69 14.72
C ILE A 43 -13.95 8.67 14.04
N ARG A 44 -14.28 9.77 14.70
CA ARG A 44 -15.27 10.76 14.24
C ARG A 44 -14.69 11.86 13.33
N ASN A 45 -13.43 11.80 12.98
CA ASN A 45 -12.82 12.80 12.11
C ASN A 45 -13.29 12.62 10.65
N THR A 46 -14.20 13.45 10.19
CA THR A 46 -14.72 13.46 8.80
C THR A 46 -14.16 14.61 7.98
N LYS A 47 -13.41 15.55 8.59
CA LYS A 47 -12.96 16.80 7.98
C LYS A 47 -11.68 16.61 7.17
N ASP A 48 -10.71 15.89 7.73
CA ASP A 48 -9.41 15.75 7.12
C ASP A 48 -9.47 14.80 5.91
N ARG A 49 -8.84 15.20 4.80
CA ARG A 49 -8.82 14.42 3.58
C ARG A 49 -7.89 13.22 3.71
N ILE A 50 -6.71 13.44 4.29
CA ILE A 50 -5.70 12.41 4.52
C ILE A 50 -5.33 12.43 6.00
N LEU A 51 -5.73 11.38 6.69
CA LEU A 51 -5.49 11.21 8.12
C LEU A 51 -4.41 10.15 8.33
N VAL A 52 -3.27 10.54 8.89
CA VAL A 52 -2.18 9.65 9.27
C VAL A 52 -2.23 9.41 10.77
N ILE A 53 -2.36 8.15 11.16
CA ILE A 53 -2.43 7.70 12.55
C ILE A 53 -1.15 6.95 12.87
N GLN A 54 -0.22 7.63 13.54
CA GLN A 54 0.99 7.04 14.10
C GLN A 54 0.66 6.50 15.49
N GLY A 55 0.90 5.22 15.71
CA GLY A 55 0.69 4.63 17.04
C GLY A 55 1.72 3.58 17.37
N ALA A 56 2.10 3.50 18.64
CA ALA A 56 3.00 2.46 19.11
C ALA A 56 2.39 1.05 18.94
N ALA A 57 3.26 0.03 18.94
CA ALA A 57 2.81 -1.36 18.96
C ALA A 57 1.80 -1.59 20.09
N GLY A 58 0.64 -2.17 19.76
CA GLY A 58 -0.42 -2.43 20.75
C GLY A 58 -1.23 -1.20 21.20
N SER A 59 -1.15 -0.06 20.50
CA SER A 59 -1.98 1.13 20.80
C SER A 59 -3.44 1.02 20.31
N GLY A 60 -3.83 -0.08 19.65
CA GLY A 60 -5.17 -0.27 19.13
C GLY A 60 -5.44 0.39 17.79
N LYS A 61 -4.40 0.69 16.98
CA LYS A 61 -4.52 1.32 15.64
C LYS A 61 -5.54 0.62 14.75
N THR A 62 -5.43 -0.69 14.62
CA THR A 62 -6.32 -1.50 13.77
C THR A 62 -7.77 -1.42 14.25
N SER A 63 -7.99 -1.54 15.56
CA SER A 63 -9.34 -1.40 16.17
C SER A 63 -9.92 -0.01 15.90
N VAL A 64 -9.14 1.05 16.10
CA VAL A 64 -9.58 2.43 15.81
C VAL A 64 -9.91 2.62 14.33
N ALA A 65 -9.13 2.03 13.41
CA ALA A 65 -9.42 2.09 11.98
C ALA A 65 -10.74 1.40 11.63
N LEU A 66 -11.00 0.25 12.22
CA LEU A 66 -12.23 -0.52 12.02
C LEU A 66 -13.46 0.22 12.51
N HIS A 67 -13.40 0.76 13.74
CA HIS A 67 -14.46 1.61 14.27
C HIS A 67 -14.65 2.89 13.46
N ARG A 68 -13.56 3.45 12.92
CA ARG A 68 -13.63 4.61 12.02
C ARG A 68 -14.35 4.25 10.71
N ILE A 69 -14.04 3.12 10.09
CA ILE A 69 -14.71 2.65 8.89
C ILE A 69 -16.22 2.48 9.17
N ALA A 70 -16.57 1.78 10.23
CA ALA A 70 -17.95 1.59 10.65
C ALA A 70 -18.68 2.93 10.88
N TYR A 71 -18.02 3.88 11.58
CA TYR A 71 -18.54 5.22 11.78
C TYR A 71 -18.76 5.97 10.46
N LEU A 72 -17.81 5.94 9.54
CA LEU A 72 -17.89 6.62 8.25
C LEU A 72 -19.04 6.05 7.40
N LEU A 73 -19.21 4.73 7.34
CA LEU A 73 -20.31 4.06 6.66
C LEU A 73 -21.67 4.47 7.25
N TYR A 74 -21.79 4.47 8.56
CA TYR A 74 -23.02 4.88 9.22
C TYR A 74 -23.33 6.37 9.03
N HIS A 75 -22.31 7.23 9.20
CA HIS A 75 -22.46 8.69 9.18
C HIS A 75 -22.76 9.23 7.76
N ASP A 76 -22.12 8.65 6.73
CA ASP A 76 -22.24 9.09 5.32
C ASP A 76 -22.87 8.01 4.44
N ARG A 77 -23.79 7.24 4.97
CA ARG A 77 -24.44 6.10 4.28
C ARG A 77 -25.14 6.45 2.97
N GLN A 78 -25.42 7.74 2.73
CA GLN A 78 -26.00 8.19 1.46
C GLN A 78 -24.95 8.22 0.34
N ASN A 79 -23.69 8.51 0.66
CA ASN A 79 -22.63 8.72 -0.32
C ASN A 79 -21.53 7.66 -0.25
N LEU A 80 -21.37 6.96 0.88
CA LEU A 80 -20.32 5.99 1.12
C LEU A 80 -20.94 4.62 1.42
N LYS A 81 -20.56 3.62 0.64
CA LYS A 81 -20.92 2.20 0.83
C LYS A 81 -19.67 1.38 1.03
N SER A 82 -19.80 0.16 1.53
CA SER A 82 -18.69 -0.82 1.66
C SER A 82 -17.93 -0.99 0.35
N SER A 83 -18.63 -1.07 -0.80
CA SER A 83 -18.02 -1.16 -2.14
C SER A 83 -17.19 0.07 -2.56
N ASN A 84 -17.33 1.21 -1.88
CA ASN A 84 -16.56 2.42 -2.12
C ASN A 84 -15.32 2.54 -1.20
N ILE A 85 -15.07 1.55 -0.35
CA ILE A 85 -13.90 1.51 0.54
C ILE A 85 -12.95 0.43 0.04
N LEU A 86 -11.66 0.76 0.00
CA LEU A 86 -10.59 -0.20 -0.24
C LEU A 86 -9.62 -0.18 0.93
N ILE A 87 -9.25 -1.36 1.40
CA ILE A 87 -8.23 -1.54 2.42
C ILE A 87 -6.98 -2.14 1.76
N LEU A 88 -5.86 -1.45 1.90
CA LEU A 88 -4.55 -1.97 1.56
C LEU A 88 -3.86 -2.41 2.85
N SER A 89 -3.70 -3.72 3.01
CA SER A 89 -3.08 -4.34 4.18
C SER A 89 -2.16 -5.48 3.73
N PRO A 90 -0.97 -5.64 4.31
CA PRO A 90 -0.11 -6.78 4.02
C PRO A 90 -0.72 -8.11 4.52
N ASN A 91 -1.55 -8.05 5.55
CA ASN A 91 -2.17 -9.20 6.20
C ASN A 91 -3.69 -9.05 6.19
N GLY A 92 -4.45 -10.09 5.85
CA GLY A 92 -5.93 -10.09 5.80
C GLY A 92 -6.63 -9.97 7.17
N VAL A 93 -6.00 -9.31 8.14
CA VAL A 93 -6.52 -9.19 9.53
C VAL A 93 -7.79 -8.35 9.59
N PHE A 94 -7.95 -7.39 8.67
CA PHE A 94 -9.15 -6.57 8.59
C PHE A 94 -10.36 -7.40 8.14
N SER A 95 -10.18 -8.32 7.18
CA SER A 95 -11.27 -9.15 6.64
C SER A 95 -11.97 -9.95 7.72
N ASP A 96 -11.23 -10.58 8.62
CA ASP A 96 -11.80 -11.41 9.68
C ASP A 96 -12.64 -10.59 10.66
N TYR A 97 -12.16 -9.41 11.06
CA TYR A 97 -12.88 -8.56 12.01
C TYR A 97 -14.06 -7.85 11.35
N ILE A 98 -13.89 -7.34 10.13
CA ILE A 98 -14.93 -6.63 9.38
C ILE A 98 -16.10 -7.57 9.04
N SER A 99 -15.81 -8.84 8.72
CA SER A 99 -16.84 -9.84 8.40
C SER A 99 -17.86 -10.06 9.53
N HIS A 100 -17.50 -9.73 10.77
CA HIS A 100 -18.39 -9.84 11.94
C HIS A 100 -19.19 -8.56 12.21
N ILE A 101 -18.62 -7.37 11.93
CA ILE A 101 -19.25 -6.09 12.26
C ILE A 101 -20.14 -5.55 11.14
N LEU A 102 -19.73 -5.68 9.86
CA LEU A 102 -20.48 -5.11 8.74
C LEU A 102 -21.89 -5.69 8.57
N PRO A 103 -22.13 -6.99 8.75
CA PRO A 103 -23.48 -7.56 8.66
C PRO A 103 -24.45 -6.94 9.67
N GLU A 104 -23.97 -6.59 10.88
CA GLU A 104 -24.78 -5.92 11.90
C GLU A 104 -25.20 -4.49 11.47
N LEU A 105 -24.43 -3.87 10.58
CA LEU A 105 -24.73 -2.55 9.99
C LEU A 105 -25.54 -2.65 8.70
N GLY A 106 -25.84 -3.87 8.21
CA GLY A 106 -26.53 -4.09 6.94
C GLY A 106 -25.65 -3.82 5.73
N GLU A 107 -24.32 -3.84 5.88
CA GLU A 107 -23.32 -3.60 4.82
C GLU A 107 -22.68 -4.91 4.36
N GLU A 108 -22.30 -4.97 3.07
CA GLU A 108 -21.55 -6.07 2.49
C GLU A 108 -20.05 -5.97 2.86
N ASN A 109 -19.28 -7.03 2.57
CA ASN A 109 -17.84 -7.05 2.82
C ASN A 109 -17.09 -5.95 2.06
N ILE A 110 -16.14 -5.32 2.74
CA ILE A 110 -15.21 -4.35 2.16
C ILE A 110 -14.11 -5.09 1.40
N GLN A 111 -13.66 -4.49 0.29
CA GLN A 111 -12.54 -5.04 -0.47
C GLN A 111 -11.24 -4.81 0.27
N GLU A 112 -10.54 -5.89 0.61
CA GLU A 112 -9.19 -5.89 1.17
C GLU A 112 -8.22 -6.60 0.23
N MET A 113 -7.01 -6.05 0.07
CA MET A 113 -5.92 -6.69 -0.68
C MET A 113 -4.57 -6.12 -0.26
N SER A 114 -3.49 -6.87 -0.53
CA SER A 114 -2.15 -6.29 -0.46
C SER A 114 -1.88 -5.39 -1.67
N PHE A 115 -1.02 -4.38 -1.48
CA PHE A 115 -0.62 -3.52 -2.59
C PHE A 115 0.24 -4.27 -3.61
N ASP A 116 0.98 -5.28 -3.17
CA ASP A 116 1.74 -6.17 -4.05
C ASP A 116 0.81 -6.93 -5.01
N LEU A 117 -0.24 -7.57 -4.47
CA LEU A 117 -1.24 -8.25 -5.29
C LEU A 117 -1.91 -7.30 -6.30
N PHE A 118 -2.18 -6.06 -5.86
CA PHE A 118 -2.69 -5.04 -6.75
C PHE A 118 -1.69 -4.74 -7.88
N ALA A 119 -0.41 -4.51 -7.54
CA ALA A 119 0.66 -4.21 -8.49
C ALA A 119 0.83 -5.34 -9.53
N TYR A 120 0.86 -6.59 -9.06
CA TYR A 120 1.02 -7.76 -9.94
C TYR A 120 -0.14 -7.89 -10.94
N ARG A 121 -1.38 -7.70 -10.48
CA ARG A 121 -2.55 -7.70 -11.39
C ARG A 121 -2.46 -6.60 -12.46
N LYS A 122 -1.90 -5.45 -12.12
CA LYS A 122 -1.74 -4.33 -13.06
C LYS A 122 -0.57 -4.52 -14.04
N LEU A 123 0.35 -5.43 -13.75
CA LEU A 123 1.52 -5.71 -14.57
C LEU A 123 1.42 -7.02 -15.38
N GLN A 124 0.26 -7.71 -15.40
CA GLN A 124 0.07 -8.96 -16.13
C GLN A 124 0.30 -8.85 -17.65
N ASP A 125 0.10 -7.66 -18.23
CA ASP A 125 0.42 -7.34 -19.62
C ASP A 125 1.92 -7.03 -19.87
N THR A 126 2.68 -6.91 -18.81
CA THR A 126 4.10 -6.49 -18.85
C THR A 126 5.05 -7.63 -18.48
N ALA A 127 4.66 -8.44 -17.49
CA ALA A 127 5.40 -9.63 -17.05
C ALA A 127 4.43 -10.73 -16.62
N ALA A 128 4.82 -11.99 -16.83
CA ALA A 128 4.02 -13.16 -16.44
C ALA A 128 4.06 -13.43 -14.94
N ASP A 129 5.14 -13.02 -14.26
CA ASP A 129 5.37 -13.26 -12.84
C ASP A 129 6.15 -12.09 -12.21
N CYS A 130 5.95 -11.90 -10.91
CA CYS A 130 6.67 -10.95 -10.09
C CYS A 130 7.16 -11.65 -8.81
N GLU A 131 8.37 -11.31 -8.38
CA GLU A 131 8.87 -11.74 -7.06
C GLU A 131 8.10 -11.04 -5.95
N ASP A 132 7.95 -11.70 -4.82
CA ASP A 132 7.32 -11.15 -3.63
C ASP A 132 8.33 -10.45 -2.70
N ARG A 133 7.82 -9.86 -1.62
CA ARG A 133 8.65 -9.16 -0.64
C ARG A 133 9.59 -10.11 0.10
N CYS A 134 9.20 -11.36 0.33
CA CYS A 134 10.01 -12.35 1.01
C CYS A 134 11.23 -12.73 0.16
N ASP A 135 11.05 -12.95 -1.16
CA ASP A 135 12.14 -13.17 -2.10
C ASP A 135 13.20 -12.04 -2.05
N GLN A 136 12.72 -10.79 -1.93
CA GLN A 136 13.61 -9.63 -1.83
C GLN A 136 14.38 -9.61 -0.51
N ILE A 137 13.70 -9.82 0.62
CA ILE A 137 14.32 -9.85 1.96
C ILE A 137 15.38 -10.96 2.02
N GLU A 138 15.07 -12.18 1.55
CA GLU A 138 16.05 -13.26 1.51
C GLU A 138 17.27 -12.92 0.66
N ARG A 139 17.07 -12.20 -0.45
CA ARG A 139 18.16 -11.74 -1.30
C ARG A 139 19.01 -10.69 -0.61
N GLU A 140 18.40 -9.73 0.08
CA GLU A 140 19.11 -8.70 0.86
C GLU A 140 19.98 -9.30 1.97
N MET A 141 19.48 -10.33 2.65
CA MET A 141 20.24 -11.06 3.68
C MET A 141 21.47 -11.78 3.12
N ARG A 142 21.43 -12.20 1.85
CA ARG A 142 22.54 -12.94 1.20
C ARG A 142 23.50 -12.02 0.42
N ASP A 143 23.03 -10.90 -0.09
CA ASP A 143 23.77 -9.97 -0.94
C ASP A 143 23.50 -8.50 -0.53
N PRO A 144 24.42 -7.85 0.18
CA PRO A 144 24.29 -6.44 0.57
C PRO A 144 24.02 -5.50 -0.62
N LYS A 145 24.55 -5.84 -1.82
CA LYS A 145 24.29 -5.05 -3.03
C LYS A 145 22.82 -5.12 -3.47
N ALA A 146 22.09 -6.15 -3.07
CA ALA A 146 20.65 -6.22 -3.34
C ALA A 146 19.88 -5.18 -2.52
N ALA A 147 20.24 -4.97 -1.26
CA ALA A 147 19.70 -3.92 -0.41
C ALA A 147 19.97 -2.53 -0.98
N GLU A 148 21.21 -2.27 -1.42
CA GLU A 148 21.60 -1.00 -2.05
C GLU A 148 20.79 -0.73 -3.33
N ARG A 149 20.64 -1.75 -4.22
CA ARG A 149 19.84 -1.62 -5.44
C ARG A 149 18.37 -1.36 -5.13
N PHE A 150 17.80 -2.08 -4.17
CA PHE A 150 16.42 -1.86 -3.75
C PHE A 150 16.24 -0.44 -3.21
N ALA A 151 17.07 0.00 -2.27
CA ALA A 151 17.02 1.35 -1.72
C ALA A 151 17.13 2.43 -2.80
N LEU A 152 18.07 2.26 -3.75
CA LEU A 152 18.23 3.17 -4.89
C LEU A 152 16.93 3.27 -5.71
N LYS A 153 16.35 2.15 -6.11
CA LYS A 153 15.14 2.10 -6.95
C LYS A 153 13.88 2.62 -6.25
N GLN A 154 13.90 2.72 -4.92
CA GLN A 154 12.82 3.33 -4.12
C GLN A 154 13.10 4.81 -3.78
N SER A 155 14.25 5.36 -4.17
CA SER A 155 14.67 6.72 -3.84
C SER A 155 13.97 7.79 -4.67
N GLN A 156 13.94 9.04 -4.16
CA GLN A 156 13.45 10.19 -4.93
C GLN A 156 14.31 10.44 -6.17
N ALA A 157 15.63 10.30 -6.07
CA ALA A 157 16.53 10.50 -7.20
C ALA A 157 16.20 9.58 -8.38
N PHE A 158 15.88 8.31 -8.11
CA PHE A 158 15.46 7.36 -9.14
C PHE A 158 14.11 7.75 -9.76
N VAL A 159 13.18 8.25 -8.96
CA VAL A 159 11.89 8.78 -9.47
C VAL A 159 12.13 10.00 -10.36
N ASP A 160 13.00 10.92 -9.95
CA ASP A 160 13.32 12.12 -10.73
C ASP A 160 13.97 11.77 -12.09
N GLN A 161 14.84 10.75 -12.11
CA GLN A 161 15.40 10.21 -13.35
C GLN A 161 14.30 9.60 -14.25
N MET A 162 13.36 8.83 -13.67
CA MET A 162 12.22 8.29 -14.44
C MET A 162 11.32 9.39 -15.00
N GLU A 163 11.09 10.48 -14.25
CA GLU A 163 10.32 11.64 -14.75
C GLU A 163 11.06 12.33 -15.91
N GLY A 164 12.38 12.54 -15.79
CA GLY A 164 13.21 13.07 -16.87
C GLY A 164 13.13 12.21 -18.11
N PHE A 165 13.28 10.89 -17.95
CA PHE A 165 13.14 9.93 -19.05
C PHE A 165 11.75 9.97 -19.69
N ALA A 166 10.67 10.07 -18.88
CA ALA A 166 9.31 10.16 -19.41
C ALA A 166 9.06 11.40 -20.26
N LEU A 167 9.74 12.53 -19.95
CA LEU A 167 9.65 13.74 -20.75
C LEU A 167 10.39 13.58 -22.10
N GLU A 168 11.57 12.95 -22.09
CA GLU A 168 12.34 12.71 -23.34
C GLU A 168 11.64 11.73 -24.28
N LEU A 169 10.90 10.76 -23.73
CA LEU A 169 10.10 9.84 -24.54
C LEU A 169 9.05 10.56 -25.42
N GLU A 170 8.62 11.76 -25.04
CA GLU A 170 7.67 12.54 -25.84
C GLU A 170 8.23 12.85 -27.23
N ASP A 171 9.54 13.08 -27.35
CA ASP A 171 10.20 13.39 -28.59
C ASP A 171 10.74 12.15 -29.33
N GLU A 172 11.09 11.08 -28.58
CA GLU A 172 11.84 9.94 -29.12
C GLU A 172 10.97 8.73 -29.48
N LEU A 173 9.71 8.67 -28.99
CA LEU A 173 8.90 7.46 -29.08
C LEU A 173 8.03 7.39 -30.34
N MET A 174 7.94 8.48 -31.10
CA MET A 174 6.93 8.64 -32.15
C MET A 174 7.50 8.56 -33.56
N ASN A 175 6.80 7.82 -34.43
CA ASN A 175 7.01 7.80 -35.87
C ASN A 175 5.70 8.20 -36.58
N PHE A 176 5.50 9.51 -36.74
CA PHE A 176 4.27 10.04 -37.31
C PHE A 176 4.16 9.70 -38.81
N SER A 177 2.93 9.52 -39.27
CA SER A 177 2.62 9.29 -40.70
C SER A 177 1.15 9.58 -40.98
N ASP A 178 0.79 9.82 -42.24
CA ASP A 178 -0.59 9.99 -42.64
C ASP A 178 -1.44 8.73 -42.34
N VAL A 179 -2.66 8.92 -41.91
CA VAL A 179 -3.64 7.85 -41.73
C VAL A 179 -4.80 8.04 -42.70
N SER A 180 -5.14 7.01 -43.46
CA SER A 180 -6.23 7.02 -44.40
C SER A 180 -7.31 5.99 -44.03
N TYR A 181 -8.58 6.39 -44.18
CA TYR A 181 -9.74 5.53 -44.15
C TYR A 181 -10.68 5.88 -45.29
N LYS A 182 -10.77 4.98 -46.30
CA LYS A 182 -11.49 5.23 -47.57
C LYS A 182 -10.99 6.53 -48.23
N SER A 183 -11.86 7.51 -48.45
CA SER A 183 -11.53 8.83 -48.99
C SER A 183 -11.07 9.86 -47.94
N PHE A 184 -11.13 9.51 -46.68
CA PHE A 184 -10.73 10.41 -45.58
C PHE A 184 -9.24 10.23 -45.27
N VAL A 185 -8.53 11.32 -45.12
CA VAL A 185 -7.10 11.32 -44.80
C VAL A 185 -6.90 12.28 -43.61
N LYS A 186 -6.18 11.80 -42.59
CA LYS A 186 -5.61 12.64 -41.54
C LYS A 186 -4.12 12.76 -41.80
N SER A 187 -3.66 13.94 -42.10
CA SER A 187 -2.27 14.18 -42.41
C SER A 187 -1.36 14.10 -41.17
N GLU A 188 -0.09 13.75 -41.41
CA GLU A 188 0.94 13.73 -40.37
C GLU A 188 0.98 15.05 -39.56
N SER A 189 0.94 16.20 -40.24
CA SER A 189 0.97 17.52 -39.62
C SER A 189 -0.23 17.78 -38.68
N GLU A 190 -1.44 17.34 -39.08
CA GLU A 190 -2.64 17.44 -38.22
C GLU A 190 -2.53 16.50 -37.01
N ILE A 191 -2.01 15.28 -37.19
CA ILE A 191 -1.77 14.32 -36.13
C ILE A 191 -0.80 14.89 -35.10
N ILE A 192 0.34 15.45 -35.55
CA ILE A 192 1.35 16.11 -34.71
C ILE A 192 0.72 17.24 -33.90
N THR A 193 -0.07 18.11 -34.55
CA THR A 193 -0.77 19.21 -33.87
C THR A 193 -1.75 18.70 -32.80
N LEU A 194 -2.54 17.69 -33.11
CA LEU A 194 -3.45 17.09 -32.13
C LEU A 194 -2.69 16.48 -30.95
N PHE A 195 -1.60 15.75 -31.24
CA PHE A 195 -0.82 15.02 -30.25
C PHE A 195 -0.09 15.95 -29.26
N TYR A 196 0.59 17.00 -29.75
CA TYR A 196 1.40 17.89 -28.92
C TYR A 196 0.65 19.09 -28.38
N ASP A 197 -0.36 19.62 -29.10
CA ASP A 197 -1.07 20.81 -28.67
C ASP A 197 -2.41 20.48 -27.97
N LYS A 198 -3.32 19.76 -28.68
CA LYS A 198 -4.67 19.50 -28.16
C LYS A 198 -4.67 18.48 -27.01
N PHE A 199 -3.86 17.43 -27.10
CA PHE A 199 -3.82 16.32 -26.18
C PHE A 199 -2.56 16.26 -25.31
N ALA A 200 -1.82 17.37 -25.18
CA ALA A 200 -0.63 17.47 -24.34
C ALA A 200 -0.85 17.05 -22.88
N ASP A 201 -2.03 17.31 -22.32
CA ASP A 201 -2.40 16.95 -20.94
C ASP A 201 -2.72 15.46 -20.75
N ILE A 202 -2.88 14.70 -21.84
CA ILE A 202 -3.11 13.25 -21.79
C ILE A 202 -1.77 12.53 -21.60
N PRO A 203 -1.68 11.46 -20.79
CA PRO A 203 -0.47 10.65 -20.70
C PRO A 203 -0.02 10.13 -22.08
N LEU A 204 1.29 10.16 -22.32
CA LEU A 204 1.92 9.96 -23.62
C LEU A 204 1.34 8.78 -24.44
N LEU A 205 1.30 7.58 -23.86
CA LEU A 205 0.83 6.36 -24.54
C LEU A 205 -0.69 6.28 -24.73
N SER A 206 -1.44 7.29 -24.28
CA SER A 206 -2.90 7.38 -24.47
C SER A 206 -3.28 8.53 -25.40
N ARG A 207 -2.32 9.32 -25.88
CA ARG A 207 -2.60 10.47 -26.78
C ARG A 207 -3.08 10.02 -28.15
N MET A 208 -2.49 8.95 -28.71
CA MET A 208 -2.89 8.43 -30.01
C MET A 208 -4.31 7.87 -30.04
N ASP A 209 -4.79 7.30 -28.94
CA ASP A 209 -6.19 6.87 -28.84
C ASP A 209 -7.11 8.08 -28.94
N ALA A 210 -6.79 9.19 -28.30
CA ALA A 210 -7.56 10.44 -28.36
C ALA A 210 -7.51 11.09 -29.77
N VAL A 211 -6.36 11.00 -30.45
CA VAL A 211 -6.21 11.46 -31.84
C VAL A 211 -7.04 10.61 -32.77
N ALA A 212 -7.01 9.27 -32.61
CA ALA A 212 -7.79 8.32 -33.39
C ALA A 212 -9.30 8.56 -33.21
N GLU A 213 -9.77 8.71 -31.97
CA GLU A 213 -11.17 9.01 -31.67
C GLU A 213 -11.62 10.32 -32.33
N THR A 214 -10.78 11.38 -32.30
CA THR A 214 -11.10 12.64 -32.98
C THR A 214 -11.30 12.43 -34.50
N PHE A 215 -10.44 11.62 -35.14
CA PHE A 215 -10.56 11.32 -36.56
C PHE A 215 -11.79 10.45 -36.86
N ILE A 216 -12.12 9.51 -35.98
CA ILE A 216 -13.33 8.68 -36.07
C ILE A 216 -14.56 9.55 -35.97
N ASP A 217 -14.66 10.46 -34.99
CA ASP A 217 -15.77 11.40 -34.80
C ASP A 217 -15.97 12.30 -36.05
N GLU A 218 -14.90 12.77 -36.68
CA GLU A 218 -14.93 13.52 -37.93
C GLU A 218 -15.56 12.69 -39.06
N ILE A 219 -15.14 11.43 -39.21
CA ILE A 219 -15.66 10.52 -40.23
C ILE A 219 -17.14 10.22 -40.00
N GLU A 220 -17.52 9.88 -38.78
CA GLU A 220 -18.88 9.57 -38.37
C GLU A 220 -19.82 10.75 -38.63
N THR A 221 -19.37 11.97 -38.31
CA THR A 221 -20.09 13.21 -38.59
C THR A 221 -20.34 13.41 -40.09
N LEU A 222 -19.29 13.23 -40.91
CA LEU A 222 -19.37 13.41 -42.34
C LEU A 222 -20.22 12.32 -43.06
N LEU A 223 -20.16 11.08 -42.52
CA LEU A 223 -20.97 9.97 -43.03
C LEU A 223 -22.38 9.94 -42.46
N ASN A 224 -22.68 10.75 -41.43
CA ASN A 224 -23.93 10.75 -40.67
C ASN A 224 -24.32 9.33 -40.18
N ARG A 225 -23.33 8.56 -39.73
CA ARG A 225 -23.50 7.24 -39.15
C ARG A 225 -22.30 6.86 -38.28
N ASP A 226 -22.53 6.06 -37.24
CA ASP A 226 -21.45 5.50 -36.43
C ASP A 226 -20.68 4.44 -37.21
N LEU A 227 -19.36 4.34 -36.98
CA LEU A 227 -18.52 3.28 -37.50
C LEU A 227 -18.70 2.02 -36.62
N PRO A 228 -18.92 0.85 -37.22
CA PRO A 228 -18.90 -0.40 -36.44
C PRO A 228 -17.53 -0.69 -35.84
N GLU A 229 -17.49 -1.42 -34.74
CA GLU A 229 -16.24 -1.75 -34.04
C GLU A 229 -15.21 -2.45 -34.94
N GLU A 230 -15.69 -3.26 -35.91
CA GLU A 230 -14.83 -3.93 -36.91
C GLU A 230 -14.06 -2.94 -37.79
N GLU A 231 -14.55 -1.73 -38.00
CA GLU A 231 -13.89 -0.65 -38.73
C GLU A 231 -13.12 0.29 -37.80
N ARG A 232 -13.60 0.51 -36.55
CA ARG A 232 -12.96 1.38 -35.55
C ARG A 232 -11.65 0.80 -35.03
N ILE A 233 -11.62 -0.47 -34.59
CA ILE A 233 -10.46 -1.11 -33.98
C ILE A 233 -9.23 -1.06 -34.90
N PRO A 234 -9.30 -1.50 -36.19
CA PRO A 234 -8.16 -1.40 -37.09
C PRO A 234 -7.70 0.03 -37.36
N LEU A 235 -8.62 1.01 -37.27
CA LEU A 235 -8.26 2.41 -37.45
C LEU A 235 -7.46 2.93 -36.24
N ILE A 236 -7.89 2.64 -35.02
CA ILE A 236 -7.17 2.97 -33.78
C ILE A 236 -5.78 2.31 -33.80
N GLU A 237 -5.69 1.04 -34.20
CA GLU A 237 -4.40 0.35 -34.30
C GLU A 237 -3.41 1.03 -35.28
N LYS A 238 -3.89 1.68 -36.36
CA LYS A 238 -3.00 2.44 -37.25
C LYS A 238 -2.34 3.60 -36.54
N PHE A 239 -3.06 4.30 -35.66
CA PHE A 239 -2.50 5.39 -34.86
C PHE A 239 -1.55 4.86 -33.77
N GLN A 240 -1.90 3.77 -33.11
CA GLN A 240 -1.05 3.15 -32.09
C GLN A 240 0.28 2.63 -32.64
N LYS A 241 0.32 2.19 -33.92
CA LYS A 241 1.54 1.76 -34.60
C LYS A 241 2.56 2.88 -34.83
N MET A 242 2.20 4.13 -34.59
CA MET A 242 3.13 5.26 -34.61
C MET A 242 4.03 5.29 -33.37
N TYR A 243 3.65 4.61 -32.25
CA TYR A 243 4.58 4.36 -31.18
C TYR A 243 5.60 3.29 -31.57
N GLU A 244 6.89 3.55 -31.35
CA GLU A 244 7.93 2.53 -31.53
C GLU A 244 7.69 1.29 -30.67
N THR A 245 7.20 1.52 -29.44
CA THR A 245 6.79 0.48 -28.51
C THR A 245 5.83 1.03 -27.46
N MET A 246 4.88 0.22 -27.04
CA MET A 246 3.99 0.46 -25.88
C MET A 246 4.28 -0.52 -24.74
N ASP A 247 5.31 -1.37 -24.88
CA ASP A 247 5.68 -2.40 -23.91
C ASP A 247 6.49 -1.78 -22.76
N PHE A 248 5.90 -1.71 -21.57
CA PHE A 248 6.51 -1.12 -20.37
C PHE A 248 7.79 -1.84 -19.93
N TYR A 249 7.93 -3.14 -20.20
CA TYR A 249 9.17 -3.86 -19.95
C TYR A 249 10.31 -3.37 -20.86
N VAL A 250 10.01 -3.09 -22.11
CA VAL A 250 10.97 -2.53 -23.07
C VAL A 250 11.31 -1.09 -22.72
N LEU A 251 10.32 -0.26 -22.39
CA LEU A 251 10.52 1.14 -22.00
C LEU A 251 11.35 1.25 -20.71
N TYR A 252 11.07 0.41 -19.71
CA TYR A 252 11.87 0.36 -18.50
C TYR A 252 13.30 -0.08 -18.76
N ASN A 253 13.53 -1.04 -19.65
CA ASN A 253 14.87 -1.43 -20.08
C ASN A 253 15.61 -0.31 -20.82
N ARG A 254 14.92 0.53 -21.63
CA ARG A 254 15.52 1.73 -22.23
C ARG A 254 15.99 2.71 -21.14
N PHE A 255 15.14 2.96 -20.16
CA PHE A 255 15.47 3.78 -19.01
C PHE A 255 16.70 3.25 -18.26
N LEU A 256 16.69 1.98 -17.86
CA LEU A 256 17.81 1.36 -17.15
C LEU A 256 19.13 1.46 -17.93
N LYS A 257 19.08 1.20 -19.26
CA LYS A 257 20.25 1.31 -20.13
C LYS A 257 20.77 2.74 -20.22
N LYS A 258 19.86 3.72 -20.33
CA LYS A 258 20.21 5.14 -20.43
C LYS A 258 20.93 5.64 -19.19
N GLU A 259 20.39 5.31 -18.02
CA GLU A 259 20.95 5.70 -16.73
C GLU A 259 22.14 4.82 -16.26
N GLY A 260 22.57 3.85 -17.09
CA GLY A 260 23.71 2.99 -16.77
C GLY A 260 23.43 1.89 -15.76
N TYR A 261 22.14 1.59 -15.50
CA TYR A 261 21.74 0.50 -14.61
C TYR A 261 21.72 -0.86 -15.31
N GLN A 262 21.75 -1.93 -14.52
CA GLN A 262 21.63 -3.28 -15.04
C GLN A 262 20.24 -3.49 -15.65
N THR A 263 20.20 -3.87 -16.92
CA THR A 263 18.96 -4.13 -17.67
C THR A 263 18.35 -5.50 -17.31
N LEU A 264 17.03 -5.60 -17.46
CA LEU A 264 16.32 -6.86 -17.35
C LEU A 264 16.61 -7.77 -18.56
N PRO A 265 16.56 -9.11 -18.39
CA PRO A 265 16.78 -10.06 -19.47
C PRO A 265 15.75 -9.89 -20.61
N ARG A 266 16.18 -9.94 -21.86
CA ARG A 266 15.26 -9.95 -23.01
C ARG A 266 14.56 -11.31 -23.08
N ARG A 267 13.26 -11.31 -22.79
CA ARG A 267 12.41 -12.51 -22.79
C ARG A 267 11.04 -12.21 -23.39
N PRO A 268 10.35 -13.20 -24.00
CA PRO A 268 8.95 -13.06 -24.37
C PRO A 268 8.09 -12.94 -23.10
N LEU A 269 6.90 -12.37 -23.21
CA LEU A 269 6.01 -12.02 -22.10
C LEU A 269 5.83 -13.18 -21.10
N GLU A 270 5.57 -14.39 -21.60
CA GLU A 270 5.28 -15.61 -20.83
C GLU A 270 6.45 -16.07 -19.95
N LYS A 271 7.65 -15.56 -20.20
CA LYS A 271 8.89 -15.89 -19.46
C LYS A 271 9.46 -14.70 -18.70
N ARG A 272 8.80 -13.55 -18.72
CA ARG A 272 9.23 -12.38 -17.97
C ARG A 272 8.86 -12.55 -16.51
N LYS A 273 9.84 -12.40 -15.65
CA LYS A 273 9.67 -12.29 -14.20
C LYS A 273 10.34 -11.01 -13.74
N LEU A 274 9.58 -10.13 -13.08
CA LEU A 274 10.11 -8.92 -12.47
C LEU A 274 10.64 -9.25 -11.08
N ARG A 275 11.82 -8.74 -10.74
CA ARG A 275 12.29 -8.73 -9.36
C ARG A 275 11.44 -7.74 -8.56
N TYR A 276 11.28 -7.99 -7.28
CA TYR A 276 10.50 -7.08 -6.40
C TYR A 276 11.00 -5.63 -6.47
N GLU A 277 12.33 -5.43 -6.55
CA GLU A 277 12.97 -4.11 -6.72
C GLU A 277 12.54 -3.36 -7.99
N ASP A 278 12.04 -4.06 -9.03
CA ASP A 278 11.63 -3.51 -10.34
C ASP A 278 10.10 -3.37 -10.49
N VAL A 279 9.32 -4.04 -9.65
CA VAL A 279 7.84 -4.04 -9.75
C VAL A 279 7.27 -2.62 -9.69
N TYR A 280 7.64 -1.87 -8.66
CA TYR A 280 7.09 -0.53 -8.45
C TYR A 280 7.64 0.53 -9.41
N PRO A 281 8.93 0.50 -9.80
CA PRO A 281 9.42 1.34 -10.89
C PRO A 281 8.67 1.14 -12.20
N VAL A 282 8.45 -0.11 -12.61
CA VAL A 282 7.67 -0.41 -13.84
C VAL A 282 6.23 0.05 -13.72
N LEU A 283 5.59 -0.20 -12.56
CA LEU A 283 4.23 0.26 -12.29
C LEU A 283 4.13 1.79 -12.30
N TYR A 284 5.11 2.48 -11.72
CA TYR A 284 5.17 3.95 -11.75
C TYR A 284 5.23 4.48 -13.19
N LEU A 285 6.12 3.92 -14.01
CA LEU A 285 6.26 4.29 -15.40
C LEU A 285 4.96 4.05 -16.18
N LYS A 286 4.27 2.93 -15.90
CA LYS A 286 2.96 2.62 -16.49
C LYS A 286 1.91 3.69 -16.15
N TYR A 287 1.80 4.07 -14.87
CA TYR A 287 0.87 5.12 -14.44
C TYR A 287 1.28 6.53 -14.90
N ARG A 288 2.56 6.75 -15.20
CA ARG A 288 3.05 8.02 -15.72
C ARG A 288 2.75 8.19 -17.21
N LEU A 289 2.93 7.12 -17.98
CA LEU A 289 2.88 7.18 -19.44
C LEU A 289 1.51 6.79 -20.02
N SER A 290 0.65 6.07 -19.30
CA SER A 290 -0.65 5.66 -19.83
C SER A 290 -1.80 6.03 -18.88
N ARG A 291 -2.94 6.35 -19.49
CA ARG A 291 -4.19 6.56 -18.74
C ARG A 291 -4.65 5.21 -18.21
N GLN A 292 -4.58 5.05 -16.92
CA GLN A 292 -5.16 3.90 -16.26
C GLN A 292 -6.60 4.21 -15.86
N ALA A 293 -7.48 3.21 -15.95
CA ALA A 293 -8.82 3.37 -15.42
C ALA A 293 -8.72 3.74 -13.93
N GLU A 294 -9.08 4.98 -13.61
CA GLU A 294 -9.16 5.43 -12.23
C GLU A 294 -10.17 4.55 -11.49
N ARG A 295 -9.83 4.14 -10.28
CA ARG A 295 -10.81 3.56 -9.37
C ARG A 295 -11.70 4.68 -8.80
N SER A 296 -12.40 5.38 -9.66
CA SER A 296 -13.30 6.49 -9.31
C SER A 296 -14.44 6.06 -8.36
N ASN A 297 -14.72 4.76 -8.30
CA ASN A 297 -15.68 4.19 -7.35
C ASN A 297 -15.14 4.15 -5.91
N ILE A 298 -13.82 4.21 -5.69
CA ILE A 298 -13.22 4.24 -4.33
C ILE A 298 -13.28 5.67 -3.80
N LYS A 299 -14.03 5.85 -2.73
CA LYS A 299 -14.23 7.14 -2.04
C LYS A 299 -13.42 7.25 -0.75
N HIS A 300 -12.99 6.12 -0.20
CA HIS A 300 -12.14 6.07 0.97
C HIS A 300 -11.11 4.94 0.86
N LEU A 301 -9.84 5.28 1.04
CA LEU A 301 -8.73 4.33 1.06
C LEU A 301 -8.20 4.20 2.49
N VAL A 302 -8.04 2.99 2.95
CA VAL A 302 -7.36 2.68 4.22
C VAL A 302 -6.05 1.98 3.91
N ILE A 303 -4.96 2.45 4.50
CA ILE A 303 -3.63 1.86 4.36
C ILE A 303 -3.17 1.46 5.75
N ASP A 304 -2.97 0.17 5.96
CA ASP A 304 -2.41 -0.37 7.19
C ASP A 304 -0.92 -0.64 7.05
N GLU A 305 -0.21 -0.70 8.18
CA GLU A 305 1.24 -0.89 8.29
C GLU A 305 2.01 0.08 7.38
N MET A 306 1.73 1.38 7.56
CA MET A 306 2.27 2.46 6.71
C MET A 306 3.79 2.41 6.54
N GLN A 307 4.52 1.87 7.50
CA GLN A 307 5.98 1.77 7.51
C GLN A 307 6.51 0.75 6.50
N ASP A 308 5.67 -0.17 6.01
CA ASP A 308 6.04 -1.19 5.04
C ASP A 308 6.01 -0.67 3.60
N TYR A 309 5.47 0.54 3.38
CA TYR A 309 5.36 1.14 2.05
C TYR A 309 6.51 2.11 1.79
N SER A 310 7.15 1.94 0.65
CA SER A 310 8.18 2.85 0.16
C SER A 310 7.60 4.19 -0.32
N ARG A 311 8.47 5.19 -0.45
CA ARG A 311 8.11 6.49 -1.04
C ARG A 311 7.52 6.33 -2.44
N LEU A 312 8.11 5.47 -3.28
CA LEU A 312 7.63 5.20 -4.63
C LEU A 312 6.21 4.63 -4.64
N GLN A 313 5.91 3.71 -3.71
CA GLN A 313 4.57 3.15 -3.56
C GLN A 313 3.54 4.23 -3.19
N TYR A 314 3.87 5.15 -2.29
CA TYR A 314 2.98 6.28 -1.97
C TYR A 314 2.79 7.25 -3.13
N LEU A 315 3.81 7.50 -3.95
CA LEU A 315 3.66 8.29 -5.18
C LEU A 315 2.70 7.64 -6.17
N ILE A 316 2.77 6.32 -6.32
CA ILE A 316 1.81 5.55 -7.15
C ILE A 316 0.40 5.65 -6.56
N ILE A 317 0.24 5.40 -5.25
CA ILE A 317 -1.06 5.51 -4.55
C ILE A 317 -1.66 6.91 -4.73
N ARG A 318 -0.86 7.96 -4.61
CA ARG A 318 -1.32 9.35 -4.80
C ARG A 318 -1.83 9.61 -6.22
N ARG A 319 -1.20 8.99 -7.24
CA ARG A 319 -1.66 9.08 -8.64
C ARG A 319 -2.94 8.29 -8.89
N MET A 320 -3.09 7.14 -8.21
CA MET A 320 -4.22 6.24 -8.42
C MET A 320 -5.50 6.65 -7.71
N PHE A 321 -5.38 7.30 -6.55
CA PHE A 321 -6.51 7.58 -5.67
C PHE A 321 -6.58 9.07 -5.33
N SER A 322 -7.65 9.71 -5.78
CA SER A 322 -7.97 11.09 -5.43
C SER A 322 -8.91 11.22 -4.22
N CYS A 323 -9.28 10.09 -3.60
CA CYS A 323 -10.24 10.00 -2.50
C CYS A 323 -9.66 10.39 -1.12
N LYS A 324 -10.52 10.36 -0.09
CA LYS A 324 -10.07 10.46 1.31
C LYS A 324 -9.28 9.24 1.71
N MET A 325 -8.28 9.42 2.60
CA MET A 325 -7.41 8.33 3.05
C MET A 325 -7.27 8.30 4.57
N THR A 326 -7.19 7.09 5.12
CA THR A 326 -6.77 6.84 6.50
C THR A 326 -5.55 5.94 6.45
N ILE A 327 -4.41 6.44 6.92
CA ILE A 327 -3.11 5.77 6.86
C ILE A 327 -2.69 5.45 8.29
N LEU A 328 -2.42 4.18 8.58
CA LEU A 328 -2.13 3.69 9.92
C LEU A 328 -0.77 2.99 9.94
N GLY A 329 -0.05 3.12 11.03
CA GLY A 329 1.15 2.32 11.22
C GLY A 329 1.99 2.76 12.41
N ASP A 330 3.15 2.15 12.52
CA ASP A 330 4.13 2.43 13.56
C ASP A 330 5.52 2.59 12.95
N ARG A 331 6.01 3.83 12.89
CA ARG A 331 7.36 4.10 12.36
C ARG A 331 8.46 3.35 13.09
N ALA A 332 8.24 2.99 14.36
CA ALA A 332 9.22 2.26 15.16
C ALA A 332 9.34 0.79 14.76
N GLN A 333 8.38 0.25 14.01
CA GLN A 333 8.39 -1.11 13.47
C GLN A 333 8.92 -1.18 12.02
N THR A 334 9.46 -0.08 11.48
CA THR A 334 10.08 -0.12 10.15
C THR A 334 11.31 -1.03 10.14
N MET A 335 11.40 -1.90 9.15
CA MET A 335 12.59 -2.71 8.88
C MET A 335 13.56 -2.01 7.91
N ALA A 336 13.18 -0.83 7.39
CA ALA A 336 14.00 -0.04 6.49
C ALA A 336 14.94 0.90 7.26
N ASP A 337 16.05 1.30 6.62
CA ASP A 337 16.95 2.31 7.13
C ASP A 337 16.20 3.62 7.49
N GLN A 338 16.67 4.32 8.53
CA GLN A 338 16.08 5.59 9.01
C GLN A 338 15.93 6.67 7.92
N GLN A 339 16.68 6.57 6.82
CA GLN A 339 16.56 7.49 5.68
C GLN A 339 15.22 7.39 4.95
N GLN A 340 14.44 6.34 5.19
CA GLN A 340 13.12 6.13 4.58
C GLN A 340 11.96 6.31 5.57
N ASP A 341 12.13 7.09 6.63
CA ASP A 341 11.03 7.37 7.57
C ASP A 341 9.82 7.94 6.82
N VAL A 342 8.75 7.14 6.79
CA VAL A 342 7.51 7.43 6.10
C VAL A 342 6.92 8.79 6.50
N LEU A 343 7.04 9.18 7.76
CA LEU A 343 6.52 10.44 8.29
C LEU A 343 7.28 11.67 7.79
N GLN A 344 8.50 11.50 7.28
CA GLN A 344 9.29 12.59 6.70
C GLN A 344 8.88 12.88 5.25
N PHE A 345 8.55 11.86 4.46
CA PHE A 345 8.24 12.07 3.05
C PHE A 345 6.74 12.21 2.74
N LEU A 346 5.85 11.67 3.56
CA LEU A 346 4.39 11.79 3.34
C LEU A 346 3.91 13.24 3.18
N PRO A 347 4.38 14.23 3.98
CA PRO A 347 3.99 15.63 3.78
C PRO A 347 4.39 16.17 2.41
N GLY A 348 5.53 15.73 1.86
CA GLY A 348 5.98 16.11 0.50
C GLY A 348 5.09 15.54 -0.61
N ILE A 349 4.48 14.35 -0.38
CA ILE A 349 3.61 13.70 -1.35
C ILE A 349 2.18 14.25 -1.27
N PHE A 350 1.63 14.41 -0.07
CA PHE A 350 0.22 14.75 0.14
C PHE A 350 -0.03 16.23 0.47
N GLY A 351 1.03 16.97 0.79
CA GLY A 351 0.95 18.41 1.03
C GLY A 351 0.10 18.77 2.24
N LYS A 352 -0.66 19.87 2.10
CA LYS A 352 -1.49 20.46 3.18
C LYS A 352 -2.72 19.63 3.55
N ASP A 353 -3.10 18.68 2.73
CA ASP A 353 -4.26 17.81 2.97
C ASP A 353 -4.02 16.74 4.05
N LEU A 354 -2.76 16.60 4.49
CA LEU A 354 -2.34 15.60 5.47
C LEU A 354 -2.46 16.13 6.90
N ARG A 355 -3.19 15.38 7.72
CA ARG A 355 -3.26 15.56 9.17
C ARG A 355 -2.65 14.36 9.87
N ARG A 356 -1.70 14.59 10.79
CA ARG A 356 -1.10 13.56 11.63
C ARG A 356 -1.71 13.56 13.04
N ILE A 357 -2.02 12.37 13.55
CA ILE A 357 -2.43 12.14 14.95
C ILE A 357 -1.53 11.05 15.52
N GLU A 358 -1.10 11.22 16.76
CA GLU A 358 -0.26 10.27 17.49
C GLU A 358 -1.04 9.58 18.58
N MET A 359 -0.94 8.24 18.64
CA MET A 359 -1.43 7.39 19.71
C MET A 359 -0.22 6.88 20.49
N ARG A 360 0.06 7.51 21.64
CA ARG A 360 1.31 7.26 22.41
C ARG A 360 1.22 6.08 23.36
N LYS A 361 0.01 5.64 23.73
CA LYS A 361 -0.20 4.61 24.74
C LYS A 361 -0.23 3.22 24.12
N SER A 362 0.54 2.30 24.70
CA SER A 362 0.49 0.87 24.36
C SER A 362 -0.28 0.11 25.43
N TYR A 363 -1.27 -0.70 25.00
CA TYR A 363 -2.15 -1.46 25.87
C TYR A 363 -1.97 -2.97 25.76
N ARG A 364 -1.40 -3.45 24.66
CA ARG A 364 -1.28 -4.89 24.35
C ARG A 364 -0.15 -5.54 25.14
N ASN A 365 1.00 -4.88 25.17
CA ASN A 365 2.22 -5.42 25.74
C ASN A 365 2.31 -5.15 27.25
N THR A 366 2.99 -6.04 27.98
CA THR A 366 3.40 -5.75 29.36
C THR A 366 4.48 -4.69 29.40
N VAL A 367 4.66 -4.04 30.55
CA VAL A 367 5.71 -3.02 30.77
C VAL A 367 7.10 -3.58 30.41
N GLU A 368 7.36 -4.85 30.79
CA GLU A 368 8.65 -5.52 30.55
C GLU A 368 8.93 -5.70 29.06
N ILE A 369 7.95 -6.21 28.29
CA ILE A 369 8.11 -6.41 26.84
C ILE A 369 8.24 -5.06 26.14
N ALA A 370 7.38 -4.10 26.46
CA ALA A 370 7.38 -2.80 25.80
C ALA A 370 8.65 -1.99 26.12
N SER A 371 9.12 -2.03 27.39
CA SER A 371 10.38 -1.38 27.77
C SER A 371 11.59 -2.01 27.12
N TYR A 372 11.62 -3.33 27.03
CA TYR A 372 12.70 -4.05 26.34
C TYR A 372 12.75 -3.66 24.85
N ALA A 373 11.61 -3.71 24.16
CA ALA A 373 11.52 -3.32 22.76
C ALA A 373 11.90 -1.84 22.54
N ALA A 374 11.40 -0.93 23.37
CA ALA A 374 11.74 0.49 23.31
C ALA A 374 13.25 0.76 23.49
N ASN A 375 13.90 0.05 24.39
CA ASN A 375 15.35 0.14 24.61
C ASN A 375 16.13 -0.33 23.39
N LEU A 376 15.73 -1.43 22.74
CA LEU A 376 16.39 -1.94 21.52
C LEU A 376 16.37 -0.94 20.37
N ILE A 377 15.27 -0.22 20.18
CA ILE A 377 15.09 0.73 19.08
C ILE A 377 15.35 2.19 19.46
N GLY A 378 15.74 2.46 20.73
CA GLY A 378 16.06 3.80 21.21
C GLY A 378 14.86 4.75 21.31
N VAL A 379 13.64 4.23 21.50
CA VAL A 379 12.42 5.02 21.70
C VAL A 379 12.22 5.34 23.17
N THR A 380 12.13 6.64 23.50
CA THR A 380 12.01 7.12 24.89
C THR A 380 10.63 7.63 25.26
N ASP A 381 9.77 7.95 24.29
CA ASP A 381 8.48 8.64 24.50
C ASP A 381 7.26 7.69 24.50
N LEU A 382 7.46 6.44 24.92
CA LEU A 382 6.36 5.46 24.98
C LEU A 382 5.67 5.56 26.34
N GLU A 383 4.37 5.87 26.32
CA GLU A 383 3.52 5.78 27.52
C GLU A 383 3.01 4.34 27.66
N LEU A 384 3.46 3.67 28.73
CA LEU A 384 3.09 2.28 29.01
C LEU A 384 1.87 2.23 29.91
N PHE A 385 0.97 1.29 29.61
CA PHE A 385 -0.07 0.90 30.55
C PHE A 385 0.55 0.01 31.62
N GLU A 386 0.24 0.24 32.89
CA GLU A 386 0.77 -0.50 34.05
C GLU A 386 0.22 -1.95 34.08
N ARG A 387 0.64 -2.74 33.12
CA ARG A 387 0.37 -4.18 33.02
C ARG A 387 1.70 -4.90 33.10
N HIS A 388 1.92 -5.64 34.19
CA HIS A 388 3.17 -6.35 34.41
C HIS A 388 3.07 -7.83 34.00
N GLY A 389 4.18 -8.37 33.52
CA GLY A 389 4.33 -9.75 33.10
C GLY A 389 5.73 -10.29 33.43
N MET A 390 6.08 -11.41 32.81
CA MET A 390 7.42 -11.95 32.97
C MET A 390 8.47 -11.06 32.28
N PRO A 391 9.68 -10.93 32.83
CA PRO A 391 10.77 -10.22 32.18
C PRO A 391 11.19 -10.92 30.90
N VAL A 392 11.64 -10.12 29.91
CA VAL A 392 12.25 -10.67 28.69
C VAL A 392 13.60 -11.30 29.03
N LEU A 393 13.81 -12.53 28.58
CA LEU A 393 15.04 -13.28 28.83
C LEU A 393 15.89 -13.32 27.55
N GLU A 394 17.13 -12.86 27.68
CA GLU A 394 18.14 -13.01 26.63
C GLU A 394 19.14 -14.12 27.05
N ARG A 395 19.44 -15.02 26.12
CA ARG A 395 20.43 -16.08 26.34
C ARG A 395 21.34 -16.21 25.13
N ASN A 396 22.64 -16.20 25.35
CA ASN A 396 23.63 -16.59 24.36
C ASN A 396 23.81 -18.10 24.45
N VAL A 397 23.48 -18.83 23.41
CA VAL A 397 23.50 -20.29 23.38
C VAL A 397 24.42 -20.79 22.26
N THR A 398 25.08 -21.91 22.49
CA THR A 398 25.91 -22.60 21.48
C THR A 398 25.13 -23.69 20.77
N ASP A 399 24.12 -24.27 21.42
CA ASP A 399 23.20 -25.27 20.87
C ASP A 399 21.79 -24.70 20.90
N LEU A 400 21.30 -24.30 19.72
CA LEU A 400 19.99 -23.67 19.56
C LEU A 400 18.85 -24.68 19.81
N GLU A 401 18.99 -25.94 19.38
CA GLU A 401 17.96 -26.95 19.53
C GLU A 401 17.75 -27.33 21.00
N ALA A 402 18.85 -27.55 21.73
CA ALA A 402 18.77 -27.85 23.15
C ALA A 402 18.18 -26.69 23.95
N ALA A 403 18.57 -25.45 23.62
CA ALA A 403 18.06 -24.26 24.27
C ALA A 403 16.57 -24.01 23.97
N LEU A 404 16.11 -24.31 22.74
CA LEU A 404 14.71 -24.18 22.37
C LEU A 404 13.86 -25.23 23.12
N ARG A 405 14.29 -26.49 23.19
CA ARG A 405 13.60 -27.51 23.97
C ARG A 405 13.48 -27.13 25.44
N GLU A 406 14.59 -26.67 26.07
CA GLU A 406 14.55 -26.18 27.44
C GLU A 406 13.59 -25.01 27.62
N ALA A 407 13.56 -24.08 26.66
CA ALA A 407 12.63 -22.94 26.70
C ALA A 407 11.17 -23.38 26.60
N VAL A 408 10.85 -24.31 25.71
CA VAL A 408 9.50 -24.86 25.56
C VAL A 408 9.08 -25.62 26.81
N ASP A 409 9.93 -26.48 27.36
CA ASP A 409 9.66 -27.23 28.59
C ASP A 409 9.45 -26.29 29.79
N THR A 410 10.16 -25.15 29.81
CA THR A 410 10.01 -24.12 30.87
C THR A 410 8.73 -23.32 30.72
N LEU A 411 8.29 -23.03 29.49
CA LEU A 411 7.07 -22.25 29.22
C LEU A 411 5.81 -23.09 29.39
N PHE A 412 5.87 -24.39 29.18
CA PHE A 412 4.72 -25.32 29.27
C PHE A 412 4.94 -26.39 30.34
N PRO A 413 5.25 -26.01 31.59
CA PRO A 413 5.40 -26.99 32.68
C PRO A 413 4.07 -27.71 33.00
N ASP A 414 2.94 -27.04 32.73
CA ASP A 414 1.59 -27.55 32.84
C ASP A 414 0.74 -27.01 31.69
N GLU A 415 -0.20 -27.82 31.15
CA GLU A 415 -1.12 -27.46 30.05
C GLU A 415 -1.99 -26.19 30.29
N LYS A 416 -1.86 -25.54 31.44
CA LYS A 416 -2.71 -24.41 31.86
C LYS A 416 -2.05 -23.04 31.76
N THR A 417 -0.74 -22.95 31.50
CA THR A 417 -0.01 -21.65 31.59
C THR A 417 -0.07 -20.86 30.29
N TYR A 418 0.14 -21.51 29.15
CA TYR A 418 0.02 -20.91 27.82
C TYR A 418 -0.67 -21.89 26.87
N GLU A 419 -1.53 -21.38 25.99
CA GLU A 419 -2.23 -22.17 24.99
C GLU A 419 -1.36 -22.40 23.75
N THR A 420 -0.53 -21.41 23.40
CA THR A 420 0.30 -21.44 22.20
C THR A 420 1.65 -20.78 22.43
N ALA A 421 2.68 -21.22 21.67
CA ALA A 421 3.96 -20.55 21.54
C ALA A 421 4.35 -20.40 20.07
N ALA A 422 5.11 -19.38 19.74
CA ALA A 422 5.68 -19.16 18.43
C ALA A 422 7.19 -19.08 18.49
N VAL A 423 7.86 -19.77 17.57
CA VAL A 423 9.31 -19.71 17.37
C VAL A 423 9.56 -18.91 16.09
N ILE A 424 10.26 -17.77 16.21
CA ILE A 424 10.59 -16.91 15.09
C ILE A 424 12.07 -17.11 14.76
N VAL A 425 12.36 -17.44 13.51
CA VAL A 425 13.72 -17.70 13.00
C VAL A 425 14.02 -16.85 11.77
N PRO A 426 15.31 -16.60 11.45
CA PRO A 426 15.66 -15.69 10.36
C PRO A 426 15.42 -16.26 8.95
N ASP A 427 15.37 -17.58 8.77
CA ASP A 427 15.22 -18.21 7.46
C ASP A 427 14.53 -19.58 7.52
N GLU A 428 14.00 -20.01 6.37
CA GLU A 428 13.26 -21.27 6.21
C GLU A 428 14.10 -22.51 6.56
N LYS A 429 15.39 -22.52 6.22
CA LYS A 429 16.28 -23.64 6.54
C LYS A 429 16.43 -23.83 8.05
N THR A 430 16.47 -22.74 8.79
CA THR A 430 16.50 -22.77 10.25
C THR A 430 15.16 -23.25 10.80
N ALA A 431 14.04 -22.82 10.20
CA ALA A 431 12.71 -23.32 10.57
C ALA A 431 12.61 -24.84 10.35
N GLU A 432 12.93 -25.32 9.14
CA GLU A 432 12.88 -26.77 8.80
C GLU A 432 13.77 -27.62 9.72
N ARG A 433 14.89 -27.08 10.22
CA ARG A 433 15.78 -27.80 11.14
C ARG A 433 15.22 -27.89 12.56
N LEU A 434 14.35 -26.95 12.96
CA LEU A 434 13.83 -26.86 14.34
C LEU A 434 12.46 -27.51 14.51
N ILE A 435 11.80 -27.92 13.40
CA ILE A 435 10.56 -28.70 13.39
C ILE A 435 10.92 -30.20 13.53
#